data_95094caf7f349c523c8c6bf019767c7f
#
_entry.id   95094caf7f349c523c8c6bf019767c7f
#
_cell.length_a   1.000
_cell.length_b   1.000
_cell.length_c   1.000
_cell.angle_alpha   90.00
_cell.angle_beta   90.00
_cell.angle_gamma   90.00
#
_symmetry.space_group_name_H-M   'P 1'
#
loop_
_entity.id
_entity.type
_entity.pdbx_description
1 polymer ?
#
loop_
_entity_poly.entity_id
_entity_poly.type
_entity_poly.pdbx_seq_one_letter_code
_entity_poly.pdbx_strand_id
1 'polypeptide(L)'
;MKRRPVLVVRASIDEARMEEFINWYAREHLPHVMKIPGVVKAYRTICRRGWINWTALYELKDDASVRGAFGSIEADQARRDWETWLPHVSDLSVEVYTQLGPLPMFHHWN
;
A
#
# COMPACT_ATOMS: atom_id res chain seq x y z
N MET A 1 6.45 16.40 16.29
CA MET A 1 5.73 15.90 15.11
C MET A 1 5.72 14.38 15.10
N LYS A 2 4.55 13.83 14.98
CA LYS A 2 4.40 12.38 14.96
C LYS A 2 4.71 11.84 13.59
N ARG A 3 5.61 10.86 13.52
CA ARG A 3 5.94 10.20 12.26
C ARG A 3 5.20 8.87 12.20
N ARG A 4 4.43 8.69 11.16
CA ARG A 4 3.67 7.46 10.98
C ARG A 4 4.42 6.52 10.05
N PRO A 5 4.51 5.25 10.40
CA PRO A 5 5.04 4.28 9.45
C PRO A 5 4.08 4.16 8.27
N VAL A 6 4.63 3.84 7.11
CA VAL A 6 3.87 3.71 5.87
C VAL A 6 4.06 2.29 5.33
N LEU A 7 2.96 1.59 5.19
CA LEU A 7 2.92 0.31 4.51
C LEU A 7 2.82 0.59 3.02
N VAL A 8 3.76 0.06 2.24
CA VAL A 8 3.81 0.27 0.79
C VAL A 8 3.59 -1.05 0.08
N VAL A 9 2.54 -1.12 -0.71
CA VAL A 9 2.22 -2.27 -1.56
C VAL A 9 2.50 -1.87 -3.00
N ARG A 10 3.39 -2.59 -3.66
CA ARG A 10 3.80 -2.28 -5.03
C ARG A 10 3.64 -3.50 -5.90
N ALA A 11 3.21 -3.29 -7.13
CA ALA A 11 3.01 -4.40 -8.05
C ALA A 11 3.00 -3.92 -9.49
N SER A 12 3.29 -4.87 -10.40
CA SER A 12 3.01 -4.69 -11.81
C SER A 12 1.74 -5.45 -12.14
N ILE A 13 0.72 -4.71 -12.51
CA ILE A 13 -0.58 -5.26 -12.90
C ILE A 13 -0.63 -5.36 -14.41
N ASP A 14 -1.15 -6.46 -14.93
CA ASP A 14 -1.39 -6.63 -16.36
C ASP A 14 -2.18 -5.42 -16.86
N GLU A 15 -1.60 -4.67 -17.79
CA GLU A 15 -2.21 -3.43 -18.26
C GLU A 15 -3.59 -3.63 -18.86
N ALA A 16 -3.82 -4.76 -19.51
CA ALA A 16 -5.13 -5.08 -20.06
C ALA A 16 -6.20 -5.23 -18.97
N ARG A 17 -5.77 -5.42 -17.73
CA ARG A 17 -6.66 -5.62 -16.59
C ARG A 17 -6.64 -4.45 -15.60
N MET A 18 -5.88 -3.40 -15.89
CA MET A 18 -5.67 -2.34 -14.92
C MET A 18 -6.98 -1.66 -14.50
N GLU A 19 -7.86 -1.36 -15.45
CA GLU A 19 -9.13 -0.70 -15.12
C GLU A 19 -9.99 -1.58 -14.22
N GLU A 20 -10.08 -2.86 -14.53
CA GLU A 20 -10.79 -3.83 -13.72
C GLU A 20 -10.17 -3.94 -12.33
N PHE A 21 -8.84 -3.95 -12.26
CA PHE A 21 -8.10 -4.01 -11.00
C PHE A 21 -8.40 -2.80 -10.12
N ILE A 22 -8.38 -1.60 -10.69
CA ILE A 22 -8.66 -0.36 -9.95
C ILE A 22 -10.05 -0.43 -9.32
N ASN A 23 -11.04 -0.88 -10.09
CA ASN A 23 -12.41 -0.98 -9.60
C ASN A 23 -12.55 -2.04 -8.50
N TRP A 24 -11.94 -3.20 -8.70
CA TRP A 24 -11.94 -4.27 -7.71
C TRP A 24 -11.28 -3.81 -6.41
N TYR A 25 -10.14 -3.14 -6.52
CA TYR A 25 -9.38 -2.68 -5.37
C TYR A 25 -10.22 -1.72 -4.52
N ALA A 26 -10.88 -0.78 -5.16
CA ALA A 26 -11.69 0.21 -4.46
C ALA A 26 -12.91 -0.41 -3.78
N ARG A 27 -13.56 -1.37 -4.43
CA ARG A 27 -14.83 -1.91 -3.94
C ARG A 27 -14.66 -3.07 -2.98
N GLU A 28 -13.66 -3.91 -3.20
CA GLU A 28 -13.55 -5.15 -2.43
C GLU A 28 -12.34 -5.21 -1.52
N HIS A 29 -11.19 -4.83 -2.02
CA HIS A 29 -9.96 -4.97 -1.25
C HIS A 29 -9.75 -3.83 -0.26
N LEU A 30 -9.88 -2.58 -0.69
CA LEU A 30 -9.64 -1.42 0.16
C LEU A 30 -10.48 -1.44 1.44
N PRO A 31 -11.78 -1.81 1.40
CA PRO A 31 -12.55 -1.91 2.64
C PRO A 31 -11.97 -2.90 3.64
N HIS A 32 -11.39 -4.00 3.17
CA HIS A 32 -10.74 -4.96 4.06
C HIS A 32 -9.47 -4.38 4.67
N VAL A 33 -8.66 -3.70 3.85
CA VAL A 33 -7.44 -3.06 4.34
C VAL A 33 -7.75 -2.02 5.41
N MET A 34 -8.79 -1.22 5.19
CA MET A 34 -9.14 -0.16 6.14
C MET A 34 -9.67 -0.70 7.47
N LYS A 35 -10.00 -1.97 7.55
CA LYS A 35 -10.37 -2.62 8.81
C LYS A 35 -9.17 -3.12 9.60
N ILE A 36 -7.99 -3.15 8.99
CA ILE A 36 -6.77 -3.59 9.69
C ILE A 36 -6.48 -2.61 10.84
N PRO A 37 -6.28 -3.13 12.06
CA PRO A 37 -6.00 -2.25 13.19
C PRO A 37 -4.77 -1.39 12.95
N GLY A 38 -4.89 -0.11 13.18
CA GLY A 38 -3.78 0.83 13.03
C GLY A 38 -3.71 1.53 11.68
N VAL A 39 -4.42 1.06 10.67
CA VAL A 39 -4.47 1.75 9.38
C VAL A 39 -5.38 2.97 9.51
N VAL A 40 -4.82 4.14 9.22
CA VAL A 40 -5.55 5.40 9.40
C VAL A 40 -5.78 6.16 8.10
N LYS A 41 -4.99 5.88 7.07
CA LYS A 41 -5.12 6.62 5.82
C LYS A 41 -4.56 5.80 4.67
N ALA A 42 -5.17 5.93 3.49
CA ALA A 42 -4.77 5.18 2.32
C ALA A 42 -4.63 6.09 1.10
N TYR A 43 -3.60 5.81 0.32
CA TYR A 43 -3.37 6.46 -0.97
C TYR A 43 -3.15 5.39 -2.01
N ARG A 44 -3.60 5.63 -3.24
CA ARG A 44 -3.38 4.73 -4.36
C ARG A 44 -2.80 5.53 -5.51
N THR A 45 -1.85 4.94 -6.21
CA THR A 45 -1.21 5.61 -7.34
C THR A 45 -1.03 4.66 -8.50
N ILE A 46 -1.05 5.21 -9.70
CA ILE A 46 -0.66 4.51 -10.91
C ILE A 46 0.64 5.14 -11.38
N CYS A 47 1.62 4.31 -11.66
CA CYS A 47 2.86 4.80 -12.22
C CYS A 47 2.69 5.05 -13.72
N ARG A 48 3.03 6.25 -14.14
CA ARG A 48 2.91 6.64 -15.54
C ARG A 48 4.12 6.22 -16.36
N ARG A 49 5.21 5.85 -15.68
CA ARG A 49 6.45 5.49 -16.34
C ARG A 49 7.28 4.61 -15.40
N GLY A 50 7.39 3.34 -15.75
CA GLY A 50 8.15 2.38 -14.95
C GLY A 50 7.51 1.01 -15.00
N TRP A 51 8.27 0.00 -14.55
CA TRP A 51 7.81 -1.39 -14.54
C TRP A 51 6.72 -1.61 -13.49
N ILE A 52 6.94 -1.10 -12.28
CA ILE A 52 5.92 -1.16 -11.22
C ILE A 52 4.88 -0.09 -11.56
N ASN A 53 3.68 -0.53 -11.91
CA ASN A 53 2.64 0.39 -12.36
C ASN A 53 1.55 0.67 -11.33
N TRP A 54 1.62 0.03 -10.15
CA TRP A 54 0.65 0.25 -9.09
C TRP A 54 1.37 0.39 -7.76
N THR A 55 0.97 1.38 -6.97
CA THR A 55 1.46 1.52 -5.60
C THR A 55 0.32 2.00 -4.71
N ALA A 56 0.12 1.31 -3.60
CA ALA A 56 -0.79 1.74 -2.56
C ALA A 56 0.03 2.01 -1.30
N LEU A 57 -0.30 3.09 -0.61
CA LEU A 57 0.39 3.48 0.61
C LEU A 57 -0.64 3.60 1.72
N TYR A 58 -0.33 3.00 2.86
CA TYR A 58 -1.21 3.03 4.02
C TYR A 58 -0.45 3.59 5.20
N GLU A 59 -0.93 4.69 5.76
CA GLU A 59 -0.34 5.22 6.99
C GLU A 59 -0.87 4.41 8.17
N LEU A 60 0.05 3.97 9.01
CA LEU A 60 -0.29 3.32 10.27
C LEU A 60 -0.22 4.35 11.39
N LYS A 61 -1.00 4.13 12.43
CA LYS A 61 -1.17 5.06 13.53
C LYS A 61 0.17 5.44 14.18
N ASP A 62 1.02 4.45 14.44
CA ASP A 62 2.32 4.62 15.08
C ASP A 62 3.16 3.35 14.89
N ASP A 63 4.40 3.39 15.34
CA ASP A 63 5.30 2.24 15.21
C ASP A 63 4.81 1.02 15.98
N ALA A 64 4.17 1.24 17.12
CA ALA A 64 3.65 0.13 17.93
C ALA A 64 2.52 -0.62 17.23
N SER A 65 1.83 0.03 16.30
CA SER A 65 0.71 -0.58 15.56
C SER A 65 1.17 -1.55 14.48
N VAL A 66 2.42 -1.48 14.03
CA VAL A 66 2.90 -2.27 12.89
C VAL A 66 2.75 -3.77 13.13
N ARG A 67 3.24 -4.27 14.26
CA ARG A 67 3.18 -5.70 14.56
C ARG A 67 1.74 -6.19 14.66
N GLY A 68 0.90 -5.44 15.36
CA GLY A 68 -0.51 -5.81 15.51
C GLY A 68 -1.26 -5.79 14.19
N ALA A 69 -0.95 -4.83 13.33
CA ALA A 69 -1.57 -4.76 12.00
C ALA A 69 -1.26 -6.01 11.19
N PHE A 70 0.02 -6.38 11.09
CA PHE A 70 0.42 -7.54 10.29
C PHE A 70 -0.09 -8.86 10.87
N GLY A 71 -0.24 -8.96 12.18
CA GLY A 71 -0.71 -10.18 12.82
C GLY A 71 -2.23 -10.28 12.94
N SER A 72 -2.97 -9.35 12.39
CA SER A 72 -4.42 -9.32 12.55
C SER A 72 -5.14 -10.27 11.58
N ILE A 73 -6.35 -10.67 11.96
CA ILE A 73 -7.24 -11.44 11.08
C ILE A 73 -7.60 -10.62 9.86
N GLU A 74 -7.78 -9.31 10.05
CA GLU A 74 -8.10 -8.39 8.96
C GLU A 74 -7.00 -8.34 7.93
N ALA A 75 -5.73 -8.37 8.37
CA ALA A 75 -4.60 -8.43 7.44
C ALA A 75 -4.58 -9.76 6.66
N ASP A 76 -4.96 -10.86 7.31
CA ASP A 76 -5.07 -12.16 6.62
C ASP A 76 -6.13 -12.10 5.53
N GLN A 77 -7.25 -11.48 5.80
CA GLN A 77 -8.32 -11.31 4.80
C GLN A 77 -7.83 -10.46 3.63
N ALA A 78 -7.14 -9.37 3.93
CA ALA A 78 -6.60 -8.49 2.89
C ALA A 78 -5.60 -9.24 2.00
N ARG A 79 -4.75 -10.09 2.59
CA ARG A 79 -3.82 -10.91 1.80
C ARG A 79 -4.55 -11.90 0.90
N ARG A 80 -5.61 -12.52 1.40
CA ARG A 80 -6.40 -13.48 0.62
C ARG A 80 -7.09 -12.84 -0.58
N ASP A 81 -7.45 -11.58 -0.48
CA ASP A 81 -8.09 -10.86 -1.58
C ASP A 81 -7.24 -10.92 -2.86
N TRP A 82 -5.91 -10.94 -2.72
CA TRP A 82 -5.01 -10.93 -3.85
C TRP A 82 -4.99 -12.25 -4.62
N GLU A 83 -5.48 -13.34 -4.05
CA GLU A 83 -5.38 -14.67 -4.67
C GLU A 83 -6.00 -14.71 -6.06
N THR A 84 -7.13 -14.05 -6.27
CA THR A 84 -7.78 -14.03 -7.58
C THR A 84 -7.01 -13.22 -8.60
N TRP A 85 -6.15 -12.32 -8.15
CA TRP A 85 -5.40 -11.43 -9.04
C TRP A 85 -3.97 -11.90 -9.32
N LEU A 86 -3.45 -12.84 -8.53
CA LEU A 86 -2.07 -13.29 -8.70
C LEU A 86 -1.70 -13.71 -10.12
N PRO A 87 -2.57 -14.35 -10.89
CA PRO A 87 -2.24 -14.69 -12.29
C PRO A 87 -1.99 -13.47 -13.17
N HIS A 88 -2.46 -12.30 -12.78
CA HIS A 88 -2.34 -11.06 -13.55
C HIS A 88 -1.40 -10.05 -12.91
N VAL A 89 -0.63 -10.48 -11.93
CA VAL A 89 0.23 -9.60 -11.14
C VAL A 89 1.63 -10.17 -11.09
N SER A 90 2.61 -9.31 -11.26
CA SER A 90 4.00 -9.67 -11.05
C SER A 90 4.64 -8.66 -10.11
N ASP A 91 5.76 -9.07 -9.52
CA ASP A 91 6.58 -8.21 -8.66
C ASP A 91 5.80 -7.57 -7.50
N LEU A 92 4.86 -8.32 -6.93
CA LEU A 92 4.13 -7.87 -5.76
C LEU A 92 5.06 -7.82 -4.55
N SER A 93 5.17 -6.66 -3.93
CA SER A 93 5.93 -6.50 -2.70
C SER A 93 5.15 -5.69 -1.68
N VAL A 94 5.41 -6.00 -0.41
CA VAL A 94 4.82 -5.31 0.72
C VAL A 94 5.96 -4.92 1.64
N GLU A 95 6.11 -3.62 1.87
CA GLU A 95 7.21 -3.09 2.66
C GLU A 95 6.68 -2.07 3.65
N VAL A 96 7.39 -1.91 4.76
CA VAL A 96 7.04 -0.88 5.74
C VAL A 96 8.20 0.12 5.81
N TYR A 97 7.87 1.37 5.69
CA TYR A 97 8.84 2.46 5.77
C TYR A 97 8.53 3.34 6.96
N THR A 98 9.57 3.78 7.64
CA THR A 98 9.46 4.79 8.68
C THR A 98 9.72 6.15 8.06
N GLN A 99 8.80 7.07 8.27
CA GLN A 99 8.99 8.42 7.76
C GLN A 99 10.03 9.14 8.60
N LEU A 100 11.04 9.69 7.96
CA LEU A 100 12.10 10.42 8.65
C LEU A 100 11.77 11.90 8.82
N GLY A 101 10.66 12.32 8.22
CA GLY A 101 10.28 13.73 8.20
C GLY A 101 10.94 14.47 7.06
N PRO A 102 10.59 15.74 6.87
CA PRO A 102 11.17 16.50 5.79
C PRO A 102 12.62 16.86 6.09
N LEU A 103 13.43 16.92 5.07
CA LEU A 103 14.76 17.46 5.19
C LEU A 103 14.70 18.97 5.35
N PRO A 104 15.70 19.58 5.98
CA PRO A 104 15.79 21.04 5.97
C PRO A 104 15.76 21.56 4.53
N MET A 105 15.25 22.77 4.36
CA MET A 105 15.14 23.38 3.05
C MET A 105 16.49 23.83 2.53
N PHE A 106 17.10 22.97 1.74
CA PHE A 106 18.34 23.31 1.03
C PHE A 106 17.99 23.62 -0.41
N HIS A 107 18.20 24.84 -0.77
CA HIS A 107 17.70 25.36 -2.04
C HIS A 107 18.48 24.91 -3.27
N HIS A 108 19.61 24.33 -3.05
CA HIS A 108 20.45 23.78 -4.12
C HIS A 108 20.35 22.27 -4.20
N TRP A 109 19.22 21.78 -3.84
CA TRP A 109 18.89 20.38 -3.92
C TRP A 109 18.66 20.00 -5.39
N ASN A 110 19.61 19.36 -6.01
CA ASN A 110 19.52 19.04 -7.41
C ASN A 110 19.52 17.55 -7.62
#